data_488a9ee649e4c83ed83d7cbc8c1aab4b
#
_entry.id   488a9ee649e4c83ed83d7cbc8c1aab4b
#
_cell.length_a   1.000
_cell.length_b   1.000
_cell.length_c   1.000
_cell.angle_alpha   90.00
_cell.angle_beta   90.00
_cell.angle_gamma   90.00
#
_symmetry.space_group_name_H-M   'P 1'
#
loop_
_entity.id
_entity.type
_entity.pdbx_description
1 polymer ?
#
loop_
_entity_poly.entity_id
_entity_poly.type
_entity_poly.pdbx_seq_one_letter_code
_entity_poly.pdbx_strand_id
1 'polypeptide(L)'
;MDSTPHGAAVTAAGFGVKGPRGWAFRDIDLTAGPGSVIAVQGPSGSGRTCLLLALTGRMKSAAGTAEVGGLPLPKKMSAVRSVTALAHVPGVAELDPALTVGEHLRERALLQGRFGGSLRALLRPRRERRAEARALVDTALTAAGLDLESLPKGIRTSVRDLERLEALRLSVALALIGGPRLLAVDDTDLKLSDHERAAAWELLRGLAAAGTTVLAVCSEPPEEGEGVVLVHTGSRPERDAPKGAPGTSPATTDATPPADSKSPKHNTGSTDSTDSTDSTDHADSTGTTGNESTKRDKQQGPDDEEGAADALAEAGRA
;
A
#
# COMPACT_ATOMS: atom_id res chain seq x y z
N MET A 1 -10.31 -24.31 -23.73
CA MET A 1 -11.03 -23.03 -23.53
C MET A 1 -10.02 -22.04 -23.04
N ASP A 2 -9.55 -21.18 -23.94
CA ASP A 2 -8.62 -20.11 -23.57
C ASP A 2 -9.38 -19.10 -22.73
N SER A 3 -9.29 -19.25 -21.41
CA SER A 3 -9.83 -18.27 -20.46
C SER A 3 -9.01 -17.00 -20.61
N THR A 4 -9.56 -15.99 -21.27
CA THR A 4 -8.96 -14.66 -21.31
C THR A 4 -8.69 -14.23 -19.86
N PRO A 5 -7.45 -13.88 -19.49
CA PRO A 5 -7.13 -13.50 -18.12
C PRO A 5 -8.06 -12.37 -17.67
N HIS A 6 -8.70 -12.54 -16.52
CA HIS A 6 -9.55 -11.51 -15.90
C HIS A 6 -8.76 -10.27 -15.51
N GLY A 7 -7.42 -10.36 -15.40
CA GLY A 7 -6.51 -9.34 -14.96
C GLY A 7 -6.56 -8.04 -15.74
N ALA A 8 -5.95 -7.01 -15.18
CA ALA A 8 -5.79 -5.72 -15.82
C ALA A 8 -4.38 -5.62 -16.44
N ALA A 9 -4.28 -5.32 -17.73
CA ALA A 9 -3.02 -4.86 -18.29
C ALA A 9 -2.61 -3.54 -17.65
N VAL A 10 -1.32 -3.34 -17.43
CA VAL A 10 -0.78 -2.10 -16.87
C VAL A 10 0.30 -1.55 -17.78
N THR A 11 0.13 -0.29 -18.19
CA THR A 11 1.13 0.43 -18.97
C THR A 11 1.45 1.77 -18.32
N ALA A 12 2.68 2.21 -18.42
CA ALA A 12 3.12 3.53 -17.97
C ALA A 12 4.24 4.04 -18.88
N ALA A 13 4.25 5.34 -19.14
CA ALA A 13 5.27 6.02 -19.94
C ALA A 13 5.67 7.35 -19.29
N GLY A 14 6.94 7.45 -18.88
CA GLY A 14 7.49 8.61 -18.17
C GLY A 14 6.71 8.96 -16.90
N PHE A 15 6.11 7.94 -16.25
CA PHE A 15 5.16 8.13 -15.15
C PHE A 15 5.87 8.60 -13.90
N GLY A 16 5.29 9.63 -13.23
CA GLY A 16 5.90 10.22 -12.05
C GLY A 16 4.92 10.87 -11.09
N VAL A 17 5.28 10.87 -9.82
CA VAL A 17 4.56 11.53 -8.72
C VAL A 17 5.46 12.52 -8.03
N LYS A 18 4.96 13.73 -7.82
CA LYS A 18 5.65 14.81 -7.11
C LYS A 18 4.88 15.16 -5.85
N GLY A 19 5.56 15.14 -4.73
CA GLY A 19 5.06 15.58 -3.43
C GLY A 19 5.64 16.95 -3.01
N PRO A 20 5.31 17.43 -1.79
CA PRO A 20 5.81 18.71 -1.28
C PRO A 20 7.34 18.78 -1.15
N ARG A 21 7.99 17.63 -0.94
CA ARG A 21 9.44 17.51 -0.75
C ARG A 21 10.20 17.19 -2.05
N GLY A 22 9.54 17.24 -3.22
CA GLY A 22 10.13 16.87 -4.50
C GLY A 22 9.49 15.61 -5.11
N TRP A 23 10.21 14.97 -6.02
CA TRP A 23 9.74 13.76 -6.69
C TRP A 23 9.76 12.58 -5.73
N ALA A 24 8.63 11.90 -5.59
CA ALA A 24 8.58 10.60 -4.93
C ALA A 24 9.20 9.54 -5.85
N PHE A 25 8.82 9.55 -7.11
CA PHE A 25 9.45 8.81 -8.21
C PHE A 25 9.19 9.53 -9.53
N ARG A 26 9.97 9.24 -10.58
CA ARG A 26 9.79 9.81 -11.93
C ARG A 26 10.32 8.85 -12.99
N ASP A 27 9.94 9.13 -14.24
CA ASP A 27 10.44 8.46 -15.43
C ASP A 27 10.27 6.92 -15.37
N ILE A 28 9.12 6.46 -14.86
CA ILE A 28 8.81 5.02 -14.84
C ILE A 28 8.14 4.64 -16.15
N ASP A 29 8.76 3.69 -16.83
CA ASP A 29 8.22 3.00 -17.99
C ASP A 29 7.91 1.56 -17.63
N LEU A 30 6.71 1.09 -17.98
CA LEU A 30 6.18 -0.21 -17.61
C LEU A 30 5.22 -0.71 -18.68
N THR A 31 5.33 -1.99 -19.02
CA THR A 31 4.32 -2.71 -19.81
C THR A 31 4.17 -4.10 -19.26
N ALA A 32 2.97 -4.42 -18.76
CA ALA A 32 2.62 -5.72 -18.21
C ALA A 32 1.25 -6.16 -18.72
N GLY A 33 1.17 -7.39 -19.19
CA GLY A 33 -0.07 -8.01 -19.64
C GLY A 33 -1.01 -8.38 -18.49
N PRO A 34 -2.27 -8.76 -18.79
CA PRO A 34 -3.17 -9.32 -17.79
C PRO A 34 -2.60 -10.62 -17.19
N GLY A 35 -2.77 -10.82 -15.89
CA GLY A 35 -2.25 -12.01 -15.20
C GLY A 35 -0.73 -11.99 -15.00
N SER A 36 -0.06 -10.85 -15.12
CA SER A 36 1.36 -10.70 -14.82
C SER A 36 1.60 -10.41 -13.33
N VAL A 37 2.80 -10.73 -12.87
CA VAL A 37 3.37 -10.24 -11.61
C VAL A 37 4.28 -9.05 -11.91
N ILE A 38 3.94 -7.89 -11.38
CA ILE A 38 4.74 -6.67 -11.48
C ILE A 38 5.48 -6.51 -10.15
N ALA A 39 6.79 -6.77 -10.14
CA ALA A 39 7.64 -6.63 -8.97
C ALA A 39 8.31 -5.26 -8.97
N VAL A 40 7.99 -4.43 -7.98
CA VAL A 40 8.55 -3.08 -7.82
C VAL A 40 9.67 -3.13 -6.78
N GLN A 41 10.89 -2.90 -7.24
CA GLN A 41 12.11 -2.90 -6.44
C GLN A 41 12.74 -1.51 -6.39
N GLY A 42 13.49 -1.24 -5.33
CA GLY A 42 14.28 -0.01 -5.17
C GLY A 42 14.68 0.22 -3.72
N PRO A 43 15.55 1.19 -3.46
CA PRO A 43 15.97 1.52 -2.11
C PRO A 43 14.80 2.09 -1.28
N SER A 44 14.92 2.04 0.04
CA SER A 44 13.95 2.65 0.93
C SER A 44 13.82 4.15 0.63
N GLY A 45 12.58 4.65 0.56
CA GLY A 45 12.29 6.04 0.21
C GLY A 45 12.33 6.37 -1.28
N SER A 46 12.56 5.40 -2.17
CA SER A 46 12.56 5.61 -3.63
C SER A 46 11.16 5.77 -4.26
N GLY A 47 10.11 5.74 -3.45
CA GLY A 47 8.74 5.94 -3.91
C GLY A 47 8.01 4.69 -4.38
N ARG A 48 8.46 3.49 -4.02
CA ARG A 48 7.81 2.20 -4.36
C ARG A 48 6.33 2.18 -3.98
N THR A 49 6.02 2.48 -2.72
CA THR A 49 4.63 2.60 -2.22
C THR A 49 3.85 3.68 -2.96
N CYS A 50 4.51 4.83 -3.28
CA CYS A 50 3.86 5.89 -4.05
C CYS A 50 3.51 5.42 -5.48
N LEU A 51 4.38 4.64 -6.12
CA LEU A 51 4.11 4.05 -7.43
C LEU A 51 2.92 3.08 -7.36
N LEU A 52 2.90 2.19 -6.35
CA LEU A 52 1.79 1.29 -6.10
C LEU A 52 0.46 2.05 -5.92
N LEU A 53 0.44 3.09 -5.08
CA LEU A 53 -0.75 3.91 -4.84
C LEU A 53 -1.18 4.69 -6.09
N ALA A 54 -0.24 5.16 -6.90
CA ALA A 54 -0.54 5.88 -8.13
C ALA A 54 -1.16 4.96 -9.19
N LEU A 55 -0.59 3.77 -9.43
CA LEU A 55 -1.12 2.79 -10.37
C LEU A 55 -2.48 2.21 -9.93
N THR A 56 -2.75 2.18 -8.64
CA THR A 56 -4.07 1.75 -8.11
C THR A 56 -5.08 2.90 -7.99
N GLY A 57 -4.78 4.09 -8.53
CA GLY A 57 -5.68 5.23 -8.59
C GLY A 57 -5.92 5.92 -7.24
N ARG A 58 -5.01 5.76 -6.28
CA ARG A 58 -5.10 6.35 -4.93
C ARG A 58 -4.18 7.57 -4.75
N MET A 59 -3.20 7.70 -5.63
CA MET A 59 -2.32 8.87 -5.68
C MET A 59 -2.31 9.47 -7.09
N LYS A 60 -2.39 10.79 -7.20
CA LYS A 60 -2.42 11.49 -8.50
C LYS A 60 -1.00 11.63 -9.04
N SER A 61 -0.82 11.28 -10.31
CA SER A 61 0.45 11.49 -11.02
C SER A 61 0.65 12.99 -11.35
N ALA A 62 1.92 13.38 -11.42
CA ALA A 62 2.36 14.73 -11.78
C ALA A 62 2.98 14.78 -13.18
N ALA A 63 3.46 13.67 -13.72
CA ALA A 63 4.06 13.56 -15.04
C ALA A 63 3.75 12.22 -15.69
N GLY A 64 3.91 12.15 -17.00
CA GLY A 64 3.71 10.97 -17.80
C GLY A 64 2.25 10.51 -17.87
N THR A 65 2.07 9.31 -18.39
CA THR A 65 0.77 8.66 -18.55
C THR A 65 0.85 7.25 -18.03
N ALA A 66 -0.26 6.75 -17.49
CA ALA A 66 -0.41 5.34 -17.17
C ALA A 66 -1.83 4.88 -17.47
N GLU A 67 -1.99 3.60 -17.71
CA GLU A 67 -3.28 2.97 -17.97
C GLU A 67 -3.36 1.63 -17.24
N VAL A 68 -4.50 1.35 -16.61
CA VAL A 68 -4.76 0.12 -15.89
C VAL A 68 -6.06 -0.48 -16.38
N GLY A 69 -5.98 -1.61 -17.05
CA GLY A 69 -7.14 -2.30 -17.62
C GLY A 69 -7.94 -1.45 -18.61
N GLY A 70 -7.27 -0.61 -19.43
CA GLY A 70 -7.90 0.31 -20.36
C GLY A 70 -8.40 1.61 -19.72
N LEU A 71 -8.07 1.86 -18.46
CA LEU A 71 -8.51 3.05 -17.71
C LEU A 71 -7.34 4.03 -17.53
N PRO A 72 -7.35 5.19 -18.22
CA PRO A 72 -6.24 6.14 -18.14
C PRO A 72 -6.15 6.87 -16.80
N LEU A 73 -4.93 6.97 -16.26
CA LEU A 73 -4.58 7.75 -15.08
C LEU A 73 -3.93 9.09 -15.49
N PRO A 74 -4.18 10.17 -14.76
CA PRO A 74 -5.03 10.27 -13.57
C PRO A 74 -6.52 10.52 -13.86
N LYS A 75 -6.96 10.48 -15.13
CA LYS A 75 -8.32 10.87 -15.53
C LYS A 75 -9.42 9.98 -14.95
N LYS A 76 -9.16 8.68 -14.82
CA LYS A 76 -10.14 7.65 -14.41
C LYS A 76 -9.80 7.01 -13.05
N MET A 77 -9.21 7.75 -12.10
CA MET A 77 -8.80 7.23 -10.81
C MET A 77 -9.90 6.48 -10.05
N SER A 78 -11.14 6.96 -10.07
CA SER A 78 -12.26 6.30 -9.40
C SER A 78 -12.58 4.94 -10.04
N ALA A 79 -12.58 4.87 -11.38
CA ALA A 79 -12.80 3.62 -12.10
C ALA A 79 -11.62 2.64 -11.90
N VAL A 80 -10.37 3.13 -11.82
CA VAL A 80 -9.22 2.29 -11.49
C VAL A 80 -9.39 1.71 -10.08
N ARG A 81 -9.80 2.52 -9.09
CA ARG A 81 -10.07 2.02 -7.72
C ARG A 81 -11.13 0.93 -7.67
N SER A 82 -12.14 0.95 -8.52
CA SER A 82 -13.19 -0.08 -8.55
C SER A 82 -12.75 -1.43 -9.10
N VAL A 83 -11.64 -1.47 -9.86
CA VAL A 83 -11.07 -2.70 -10.43
C VAL A 83 -9.76 -3.12 -9.76
N THR A 84 -9.30 -2.36 -8.77
CA THR A 84 -8.05 -2.65 -8.03
C THR A 84 -8.31 -2.81 -6.54
N ALA A 85 -7.62 -3.74 -5.90
CA ALA A 85 -7.63 -3.87 -4.44
C ALA A 85 -6.22 -3.74 -3.87
N LEU A 86 -6.15 -3.23 -2.63
CA LEU A 86 -4.95 -3.26 -1.81
C LEU A 86 -5.09 -4.42 -0.82
N ALA A 87 -4.06 -5.25 -0.70
CA ALA A 87 -3.97 -6.21 0.38
C ALA A 87 -3.26 -5.55 1.57
N HIS A 88 -1.97 -5.85 1.77
CA HIS A 88 -1.17 -5.20 2.80
C HIS A 88 -0.46 -3.97 2.22
N VAL A 89 -0.76 -2.78 2.74
CA VAL A 89 -0.05 -1.52 2.41
C VAL A 89 0.07 -0.71 3.69
N PRO A 90 1.27 -0.57 4.26
CA PRO A 90 1.48 0.14 5.53
C PRO A 90 0.88 1.54 5.55
N GLY A 91 0.12 1.85 6.60
CA GLY A 91 -0.56 3.13 6.78
C GLY A 91 -1.77 3.39 5.88
N VAL A 92 -2.15 2.47 4.99
CA VAL A 92 -3.27 2.63 4.02
C VAL A 92 -4.26 1.49 4.08
N ALA A 93 -3.76 0.26 4.07
CA ALA A 93 -4.56 -0.96 4.13
C ALA A 93 -3.84 -1.96 5.04
N GLU A 94 -4.17 -1.93 6.31
CA GLU A 94 -3.61 -2.78 7.35
C GLU A 94 -4.73 -3.53 8.06
N LEU A 95 -4.37 -4.67 8.61
CA LEU A 95 -5.24 -5.41 9.49
C LEU A 95 -5.26 -4.75 10.87
N ASP A 96 -6.44 -4.60 11.47
CA ASP A 96 -6.54 -4.18 12.86
C ASP A 96 -6.11 -5.34 13.77
N PRO A 97 -5.04 -5.17 14.56
CA PRO A 97 -4.53 -6.22 15.41
C PRO A 97 -5.48 -6.61 16.57
N ALA A 98 -6.46 -5.77 16.88
CA ALA A 98 -7.44 -6.01 17.92
C ALA A 98 -8.58 -6.94 17.45
N LEU A 99 -8.84 -6.98 16.15
CA LEU A 99 -9.89 -7.81 15.58
C LEU A 99 -9.42 -9.26 15.37
N THR A 100 -10.38 -10.16 15.29
CA THR A 100 -10.17 -11.55 14.90
C THR A 100 -10.23 -11.70 13.37
N VAL A 101 -9.71 -12.82 12.87
CA VAL A 101 -9.82 -13.21 11.45
C VAL A 101 -11.28 -13.19 11.00
N GLY A 102 -12.19 -13.73 11.81
CA GLY A 102 -13.62 -13.78 11.49
C GLY A 102 -14.29 -12.40 11.42
N GLU A 103 -13.89 -11.47 12.28
CA GLU A 103 -14.41 -10.10 12.26
C GLU A 103 -13.99 -9.38 10.99
N HIS A 104 -12.72 -9.49 10.58
CA HIS A 104 -12.25 -8.93 9.31
C HIS A 104 -12.99 -9.51 8.09
N LEU A 105 -13.13 -10.83 8.04
CA LEU A 105 -13.84 -11.50 6.94
C LEU A 105 -15.30 -11.07 6.88
N ARG A 106 -15.97 -10.98 8.04
CA ARG A 106 -17.36 -10.55 8.15
C ARG A 106 -17.52 -9.10 7.72
N GLU A 107 -16.69 -8.20 8.21
CA GLU A 107 -16.70 -6.80 7.83
C GLU A 107 -16.54 -6.64 6.31
N ARG A 108 -15.53 -7.30 5.74
CA ARG A 108 -15.27 -7.22 4.30
C ARG A 108 -16.40 -7.77 3.46
N ALA A 109 -17.00 -8.89 3.87
CA ALA A 109 -18.15 -9.49 3.19
C ALA A 109 -19.39 -8.57 3.25
N LEU A 110 -19.64 -7.90 4.39
CA LEU A 110 -20.73 -6.92 4.54
C LEU A 110 -20.50 -5.70 3.64
N LEU A 111 -19.29 -5.16 3.58
CA LEU A 111 -18.94 -4.04 2.72
C LEU A 111 -19.12 -4.40 1.24
N GLN A 112 -18.67 -5.59 0.84
CA GLN A 112 -18.85 -6.07 -0.52
C GLN A 112 -20.34 -6.22 -0.88
N GLY A 113 -21.13 -6.78 0.02
CA GLY A 113 -22.59 -6.92 -0.18
C GLY A 113 -23.33 -5.57 -0.31
N ARG A 114 -22.83 -4.51 0.33
CA ARG A 114 -23.42 -3.17 0.28
C ARG A 114 -23.01 -2.37 -0.95
N PHE A 115 -21.74 -2.45 -1.35
CA PHE A 115 -21.15 -1.54 -2.34
C PHE A 115 -20.71 -2.23 -3.63
N GLY A 116 -20.52 -3.56 -3.63
CA GLY A 116 -20.08 -4.34 -4.80
C GLY A 116 -21.21 -4.91 -5.65
N GLY A 117 -22.45 -4.87 -5.15
CA GLY A 117 -23.59 -5.50 -5.80
C GLY A 117 -24.44 -4.52 -6.62
N SER A 118 -25.07 -5.06 -7.69
CA SER A 118 -26.16 -4.37 -8.40
C SER A 118 -27.35 -4.13 -7.46
N LEU A 119 -28.14 -3.06 -7.67
CA LEU A 119 -29.40 -2.84 -6.97
C LEU A 119 -30.34 -4.05 -6.94
N ARG A 120 -30.26 -4.91 -7.97
CA ARG A 120 -30.98 -6.18 -8.02
C ARG A 120 -30.50 -7.17 -6.96
N ALA A 121 -29.25 -7.13 -6.54
CA ALA A 121 -28.72 -7.99 -5.48
C ALA A 121 -29.35 -7.67 -4.12
N LEU A 122 -29.79 -6.43 -3.90
CA LEU A 122 -30.50 -6.02 -2.69
C LEU A 122 -31.90 -6.62 -2.58
N LEU A 123 -32.50 -7.00 -3.70
CA LEU A 123 -33.83 -7.62 -3.76
C LEU A 123 -33.80 -9.14 -3.54
N ARG A 124 -32.61 -9.78 -3.50
CA ARG A 124 -32.49 -11.20 -3.21
C ARG A 124 -32.80 -11.52 -1.77
N PRO A 125 -33.36 -12.70 -1.47
CA PRO A 125 -33.58 -13.18 -0.11
C PRO A 125 -32.31 -13.10 0.75
N ARG A 126 -32.45 -12.77 2.02
CA ARG A 126 -31.31 -12.68 2.95
C ARG A 126 -30.50 -13.97 3.01
N ARG A 127 -31.12 -15.13 2.89
CA ARG A 127 -30.48 -16.44 2.91
C ARG A 127 -29.53 -16.62 1.71
N GLU A 128 -29.96 -16.25 0.50
CA GLU A 128 -29.14 -16.33 -0.72
C GLU A 128 -27.95 -15.38 -0.65
N ARG A 129 -28.16 -14.16 -0.17
CA ARG A 129 -27.05 -13.19 0.00
C ARG A 129 -26.00 -13.66 1.00
N ARG A 130 -26.42 -14.34 2.09
CA ARG A 130 -25.48 -14.93 3.06
C ARG A 130 -24.71 -16.08 2.45
N ALA A 131 -25.36 -16.96 1.71
CA ALA A 131 -24.70 -18.08 1.04
C ALA A 131 -23.69 -17.58 -0.02
N GLU A 132 -24.05 -16.57 -0.80
CA GLU A 132 -23.17 -15.94 -1.79
C GLU A 132 -21.95 -15.28 -1.10
N ALA A 133 -22.18 -14.53 -0.02
CA ALA A 133 -21.11 -13.90 0.75
C ALA A 133 -20.14 -14.93 1.36
N ARG A 134 -20.67 -16.04 1.88
CA ARG A 134 -19.86 -17.15 2.40
C ARG A 134 -19.03 -17.79 1.29
N ALA A 135 -19.63 -18.12 0.15
CA ALA A 135 -18.91 -18.69 -0.98
C ALA A 135 -17.77 -17.78 -1.48
N LEU A 136 -17.97 -16.45 -1.50
CA LEU A 136 -16.92 -15.50 -1.85
C LEU A 136 -15.77 -15.52 -0.84
N VAL A 137 -16.08 -15.62 0.46
CA VAL A 137 -15.06 -15.71 1.52
C VAL A 137 -14.29 -17.01 1.38
N ASP A 138 -14.95 -18.15 1.25
CA ASP A 138 -14.33 -19.48 1.12
C ASP A 138 -13.42 -19.53 -0.12
N THR A 139 -13.89 -19.02 -1.25
CA THR A 139 -13.08 -18.91 -2.48
C THR A 139 -11.84 -18.06 -2.27
N ALA A 140 -11.98 -16.91 -1.59
CA ALA A 140 -10.88 -15.99 -1.35
C ALA A 140 -9.84 -16.58 -0.38
N LEU A 141 -10.28 -17.29 0.67
CA LEU A 141 -9.40 -17.99 1.62
C LEU A 141 -8.61 -19.10 0.91
N THR A 142 -9.29 -19.92 0.10
CA THR A 142 -8.64 -20.96 -0.69
C THR A 142 -7.60 -20.37 -1.66
N ALA A 143 -7.95 -19.31 -2.38
CA ALA A 143 -7.03 -18.64 -3.31
C ALA A 143 -5.83 -17.99 -2.61
N ALA A 144 -6.01 -17.49 -1.38
CA ALA A 144 -4.93 -16.95 -0.56
C ALA A 144 -4.13 -18.02 0.20
N GLY A 145 -4.53 -19.29 0.14
CA GLY A 145 -3.89 -20.39 0.84
C GLY A 145 -3.93 -20.24 2.37
N LEU A 146 -4.98 -19.60 2.91
CA LEU A 146 -5.18 -19.46 4.34
C LEU A 146 -6.15 -20.54 4.83
N ASP A 147 -5.59 -21.52 5.54
CA ASP A 147 -6.36 -22.56 6.21
C ASP A 147 -6.74 -22.08 7.61
N LEU A 148 -8.03 -21.90 7.84
CA LEU A 148 -8.54 -21.47 9.15
C LEU A 148 -8.38 -22.54 10.23
N GLU A 149 -8.31 -23.83 9.87
CA GLU A 149 -8.15 -24.92 10.83
C GLU A 149 -6.72 -24.98 11.37
N SER A 150 -5.73 -24.53 10.59
CA SER A 150 -4.32 -24.45 11.01
C SER A 150 -4.06 -23.36 12.05
N LEU A 151 -4.96 -22.38 12.18
CA LEU A 151 -4.80 -21.26 13.10
C LEU A 151 -5.07 -21.70 14.56
N PRO A 152 -4.36 -21.12 15.56
CA PRO A 152 -4.45 -21.56 16.97
C PRO A 152 -5.86 -21.58 17.57
N LYS A 153 -6.73 -20.68 17.12
CA LYS A 153 -8.14 -20.58 17.57
C LYS A 153 -9.10 -20.54 16.37
N GLY A 154 -8.66 -21.05 15.21
CA GLY A 154 -9.44 -21.01 13.99
C GLY A 154 -9.83 -19.59 13.61
N ILE A 155 -11.05 -19.39 13.17
CA ILE A 155 -11.61 -18.07 12.80
C ILE A 155 -11.59 -17.05 13.94
N ARG A 156 -11.48 -17.48 15.21
CA ARG A 156 -11.40 -16.62 16.40
C ARG A 156 -9.97 -16.21 16.75
N THR A 157 -8.98 -16.58 15.95
CA THR A 157 -7.60 -16.13 16.13
C THR A 157 -7.54 -14.62 15.95
N SER A 158 -6.98 -13.91 16.93
CA SER A 158 -6.74 -12.46 16.84
C SER A 158 -5.62 -12.19 15.82
N VAL A 159 -5.73 -11.13 15.06
CA VAL A 159 -4.72 -10.76 14.04
C VAL A 159 -3.32 -10.61 14.64
N ARG A 160 -3.20 -10.12 15.88
CA ARG A 160 -1.90 -10.03 16.58
C ARG A 160 -1.24 -11.37 16.89
N ASP A 161 -2.03 -12.45 16.90
CA ASP A 161 -1.57 -13.82 17.18
C ASP A 161 -1.22 -14.59 15.88
N LEU A 162 -1.42 -13.95 14.70
CA LEU A 162 -1.07 -14.52 13.41
C LEU A 162 0.43 -14.40 13.14
N GLU A 163 1.00 -15.41 12.50
CA GLU A 163 2.31 -15.32 11.91
C GLU A 163 2.30 -14.35 10.71
N ARG A 164 3.49 -13.90 10.31
CA ARG A 164 3.63 -12.88 9.27
C ARG A 164 3.03 -13.31 7.93
N LEU A 165 3.30 -14.55 7.53
CA LEU A 165 2.77 -15.11 6.29
C LEU A 165 1.25 -15.32 6.37
N GLU A 166 0.73 -15.72 7.53
CA GLU A 166 -0.72 -15.86 7.76
C GLU A 166 -1.43 -14.50 7.67
N ALA A 167 -0.84 -13.45 8.27
CA ALA A 167 -1.36 -12.09 8.18
C ALA A 167 -1.36 -11.57 6.73
N LEU A 168 -0.30 -11.85 5.95
CA LEU A 168 -0.24 -11.54 4.53
C LEU A 168 -1.34 -12.28 3.76
N ARG A 169 -1.50 -13.58 3.99
CA ARG A 169 -2.55 -14.40 3.35
C ARG A 169 -3.95 -13.89 3.69
N LEU A 170 -4.20 -13.50 4.95
CA LEU A 170 -5.46 -12.89 5.35
C LEU A 170 -5.71 -11.58 4.60
N SER A 171 -4.71 -10.69 4.53
CA SER A 171 -4.82 -9.42 3.80
C SER A 171 -5.13 -9.64 2.31
N VAL A 172 -4.49 -10.63 1.70
CA VAL A 172 -4.75 -11.04 0.31
C VAL A 172 -6.17 -11.59 0.17
N ALA A 173 -6.62 -12.49 1.06
CA ALA A 173 -7.98 -13.02 1.03
C ALA A 173 -9.03 -11.90 1.09
N LEU A 174 -8.88 -10.98 2.04
CA LEU A 174 -9.78 -9.82 2.17
C LEU A 174 -9.84 -8.96 0.90
N ALA A 175 -8.70 -8.77 0.24
CA ALA A 175 -8.65 -8.03 -1.01
C ALA A 175 -9.34 -8.77 -2.15
N LEU A 176 -9.20 -10.10 -2.22
CA LEU A 176 -9.79 -10.96 -3.26
C LEU A 176 -11.31 -11.06 -3.18
N ILE A 177 -11.94 -10.88 -2.01
CA ILE A 177 -13.42 -10.89 -1.86
C ILE A 177 -14.09 -9.90 -2.83
N GLY A 178 -13.41 -8.79 -3.17
CA GLY A 178 -13.90 -7.80 -4.12
C GLY A 178 -13.78 -8.19 -5.60
N GLY A 179 -13.16 -9.31 -5.93
CA GLY A 179 -12.91 -9.74 -7.31
C GLY A 179 -12.06 -8.74 -8.11
N PRO A 180 -10.91 -8.25 -7.59
CA PRO A 180 -10.12 -7.24 -8.28
C PRO A 180 -9.47 -7.81 -9.55
N ARG A 181 -9.30 -6.95 -10.56
CA ARG A 181 -8.49 -7.24 -11.75
C ARG A 181 -7.00 -7.00 -11.53
N LEU A 182 -6.67 -6.10 -10.57
CA LEU A 182 -5.30 -5.82 -10.12
C LEU A 182 -5.27 -5.85 -8.58
N LEU A 183 -4.46 -6.75 -8.05
CA LEU A 183 -4.16 -6.84 -6.62
C LEU A 183 -2.82 -6.16 -6.35
N ALA A 184 -2.77 -5.25 -5.38
CA ALA A 184 -1.53 -4.59 -4.98
C ALA A 184 -1.16 -4.94 -3.54
N VAL A 185 0.12 -5.26 -3.33
CA VAL A 185 0.70 -5.68 -2.05
C VAL A 185 2.01 -4.93 -1.84
N ASP A 186 2.17 -4.29 -0.70
CA ASP A 186 3.42 -3.63 -0.32
C ASP A 186 4.19 -4.49 0.69
N ASP A 187 5.51 -4.28 0.77
CA ASP A 187 6.40 -4.96 1.72
C ASP A 187 6.21 -6.50 1.74
N THR A 188 6.12 -7.12 0.55
CA THR A 188 5.80 -8.54 0.38
C THR A 188 6.81 -9.48 1.03
N ASP A 189 8.03 -9.03 1.22
CA ASP A 189 9.17 -9.81 1.74
C ASP A 189 9.68 -9.30 3.10
N LEU A 190 9.08 -8.23 3.64
CA LEU A 190 9.56 -7.59 4.86
C LEU A 190 9.35 -8.49 6.09
N LYS A 191 10.46 -8.83 6.78
CA LYS A 191 10.48 -9.66 7.98
C LYS A 191 9.96 -11.09 7.78
N LEU A 192 9.97 -11.60 6.58
CA LEU A 192 9.77 -13.00 6.26
C LEU A 192 11.10 -13.74 6.23
N SER A 193 11.12 -14.99 6.70
CA SER A 193 12.22 -15.91 6.44
C SER A 193 12.28 -16.27 4.96
N ASP A 194 13.39 -16.87 4.49
CA ASP A 194 13.54 -17.25 3.09
C ASP A 194 12.44 -18.21 2.63
N HIS A 195 12.06 -19.16 3.49
CA HIS A 195 10.98 -20.08 3.21
C HIS A 195 9.61 -19.38 3.09
N GLU A 196 9.30 -18.49 4.02
CA GLU A 196 8.05 -17.72 3.99
C GLU A 196 8.00 -16.78 2.80
N ARG A 197 9.14 -16.19 2.44
CA ARG A 197 9.26 -15.33 1.24
C ARG A 197 9.00 -16.13 -0.04
N ALA A 198 9.57 -17.33 -0.15
CA ALA A 198 9.28 -18.23 -1.26
C ALA A 198 7.79 -18.57 -1.35
N ALA A 199 7.17 -18.91 -0.21
CA ALA A 199 5.75 -19.20 -0.14
C ALA A 199 4.86 -17.98 -0.46
N ALA A 200 5.27 -16.76 -0.08
CA ALA A 200 4.59 -15.52 -0.47
C ALA A 200 4.64 -15.30 -1.99
N TRP A 201 5.81 -15.49 -2.61
CA TRP A 201 5.94 -15.38 -4.06
C TRP A 201 5.19 -16.47 -4.82
N GLU A 202 5.17 -17.70 -4.31
CA GLU A 202 4.36 -18.79 -4.87
C GLU A 202 2.86 -18.42 -4.87
N LEU A 203 2.35 -17.91 -3.74
CA LEU A 203 0.99 -17.38 -3.65
C LEU A 203 0.71 -16.32 -4.72
N LEU A 204 1.56 -15.29 -4.83
CA LEU A 204 1.35 -14.19 -5.77
C LEU A 204 1.42 -14.64 -7.23
N ARG A 205 2.33 -15.57 -7.56
CA ARG A 205 2.39 -16.20 -8.89
C ARG A 205 1.16 -17.06 -9.17
N GLY A 206 0.68 -17.80 -8.17
CA GLY A 206 -0.56 -18.58 -8.28
C GLY A 206 -1.78 -17.72 -8.61
N LEU A 207 -1.90 -16.55 -7.97
CA LEU A 207 -2.95 -15.58 -8.27
C LEU A 207 -2.83 -15.00 -9.68
N ALA A 208 -1.61 -14.73 -10.13
CA ALA A 208 -1.34 -14.25 -11.48
C ALA A 208 -1.69 -15.32 -12.52
N ALA A 209 -1.29 -16.57 -12.30
CA ALA A 209 -1.64 -17.71 -13.15
C ALA A 209 -3.16 -17.96 -13.18
N ALA A 210 -3.88 -17.70 -12.09
CA ALA A 210 -5.34 -17.72 -12.04
C ALA A 210 -6.00 -16.54 -12.76
N GLY A 211 -5.20 -15.60 -13.30
CA GLY A 211 -5.65 -14.52 -14.15
C GLY A 211 -5.76 -13.14 -13.48
N THR A 212 -5.42 -12.98 -12.20
CA THR A 212 -5.40 -11.67 -11.53
C THR A 212 -4.02 -11.04 -11.71
N THR A 213 -3.92 -9.80 -12.20
CA THR A 213 -2.64 -9.09 -12.24
C THR A 213 -2.21 -8.73 -10.83
N VAL A 214 -0.93 -8.93 -10.50
CA VAL A 214 -0.37 -8.64 -9.17
C VAL A 214 0.68 -7.55 -9.27
N LEU A 215 0.58 -6.53 -8.42
CA LEU A 215 1.57 -5.47 -8.25
C LEU A 215 2.17 -5.59 -6.85
N ALA A 216 3.39 -6.06 -6.75
CA ALA A 216 4.06 -6.35 -5.50
C ALA A 216 5.28 -5.45 -5.30
N VAL A 217 5.36 -4.78 -4.17
CA VAL A 217 6.56 -4.04 -3.75
C VAL A 217 7.41 -4.96 -2.89
N CYS A 218 8.69 -5.05 -3.23
CA CYS A 218 9.63 -5.95 -2.58
C CYS A 218 11.02 -5.32 -2.41
N SER A 219 11.81 -5.89 -1.52
CA SER A 219 13.24 -5.60 -1.37
C SER A 219 14.04 -6.51 -2.28
N GLU A 220 13.65 -7.79 -2.34
CA GLU A 220 14.24 -8.79 -3.20
C GLU A 220 13.17 -9.32 -4.17
N PRO A 221 13.36 -9.12 -5.49
CA PRO A 221 12.41 -9.60 -6.46
C PRO A 221 12.42 -11.13 -6.51
N PRO A 222 11.31 -11.75 -7.00
CA PRO A 222 11.34 -13.16 -7.30
C PRO A 222 12.34 -13.46 -8.41
N GLU A 223 12.75 -14.71 -8.52
CA GLU A 223 13.54 -15.16 -9.67
C GLU A 223 12.81 -14.80 -10.97
N GLU A 224 13.60 -14.37 -11.97
CA GLU A 224 13.07 -14.05 -13.28
C GLU A 224 12.36 -15.26 -13.86
N GLY A 225 11.19 -15.05 -14.42
CA GLY A 225 10.35 -16.09 -14.98
C GLY A 225 9.29 -15.52 -15.91
N GLU A 226 8.62 -16.40 -16.63
CA GLU A 226 7.54 -16.01 -17.53
C GLU A 226 6.42 -15.28 -16.75
N GLY A 227 5.99 -14.13 -17.25
CA GLY A 227 4.95 -13.31 -16.64
C GLY A 227 5.40 -12.42 -15.48
N VAL A 228 6.69 -12.37 -15.15
CA VAL A 228 7.24 -11.43 -14.16
C VAL A 228 7.81 -10.20 -14.87
N VAL A 229 7.35 -9.02 -14.47
CA VAL A 229 7.82 -7.72 -14.95
C VAL A 229 8.49 -6.99 -13.80
N LEU A 230 9.79 -6.74 -13.90
CA LEU A 230 10.55 -6.04 -12.89
C LEU A 230 10.56 -4.53 -13.17
N VAL A 231 10.23 -3.74 -12.15
CA VAL A 231 10.23 -2.27 -12.20
C VAL A 231 11.13 -1.73 -11.11
N HIS A 232 12.08 -0.90 -11.49
CA HIS A 232 12.99 -0.26 -10.55
C HIS A 232 12.58 1.18 -10.27
N THR A 233 12.49 1.55 -8.98
CA THR A 233 12.34 2.93 -8.52
C THR A 233 13.69 3.43 -7.99
N GLY A 234 13.96 4.74 -8.14
CA GLY A 234 15.20 5.35 -7.62
C GLY A 234 16.40 5.29 -8.57
N SER A 235 16.26 4.78 -9.79
CA SER A 235 17.24 5.02 -10.84
C SER A 235 17.16 6.52 -11.20
N ARG A 236 18.12 7.28 -10.75
CA ARG A 236 18.29 8.68 -11.15
C ARG A 236 18.75 8.65 -12.60
N PRO A 237 17.97 9.10 -13.58
CA PRO A 237 18.56 9.36 -14.91
C PRO A 237 19.57 10.48 -14.71
N GLU A 238 20.77 10.22 -15.13
CA GLU A 238 21.87 11.17 -15.29
C GLU A 238 21.53 12.17 -16.40
N ARG A 239 20.51 13.03 -16.18
CA ARG A 239 20.00 14.02 -17.17
C ARG A 239 19.75 15.39 -16.57
N ASP A 240 20.51 15.81 -15.59
CA ASP A 240 20.64 17.21 -15.22
C ASP A 240 22.12 17.63 -15.28
N ALA A 241 22.78 17.34 -16.41
CA ALA A 241 23.91 18.12 -16.82
C ALA A 241 23.37 19.43 -17.43
N PRO A 242 23.74 20.60 -16.96
CA PRO A 242 23.31 21.83 -17.58
C PRO A 242 23.83 21.87 -19.01
N LYS A 243 22.92 21.98 -19.98
CA LYS A 243 23.25 22.20 -21.38
C LYS A 243 24.03 23.49 -21.53
N GLY A 244 25.32 23.35 -21.82
CA GLY A 244 26.07 24.16 -22.74
C GLY A 244 26.17 25.66 -22.52
N ALA A 245 27.28 26.07 -21.94
CA ALA A 245 27.89 27.35 -22.40
C ALA A 245 28.66 27.07 -23.69
N PRO A 246 28.58 27.95 -24.70
CA PRO A 246 29.26 27.74 -25.96
C PRO A 246 30.77 27.91 -25.83
N GLY A 247 31.49 27.00 -26.47
CA GLY A 247 32.93 26.95 -26.48
C GLY A 247 33.57 28.19 -27.05
N THR A 248 34.63 28.62 -26.42
CA THR A 248 35.69 29.40 -27.03
C THR A 248 36.96 28.61 -26.96
N SER A 249 37.49 28.25 -28.10
CA SER A 249 38.73 27.52 -28.33
C SER A 249 39.97 28.38 -28.06
N PRO A 250 41.15 27.79 -27.92
CA PRO A 250 42.25 28.32 -27.17
C PRO A 250 43.21 29.17 -28.02
N ALA A 251 43.85 30.12 -27.37
CA ALA A 251 45.10 30.69 -27.90
C ALA A 251 46.22 30.53 -26.88
N THR A 252 47.21 29.80 -27.32
CA THR A 252 48.54 29.57 -26.78
C THR A 252 49.31 30.89 -26.59
N THR A 253 49.98 31.06 -25.43
CA THR A 253 51.36 31.58 -25.33
C THR A 253 51.87 31.53 -23.90
N ASP A 254 52.80 30.78 -23.66
CA ASP A 254 54.16 30.80 -23.05
C ASP A 254 54.46 32.01 -22.13
N ALA A 255 54.96 31.73 -20.94
CA ALA A 255 56.13 32.25 -20.23
C ALA A 255 56.06 32.09 -18.69
N THR A 256 57.11 31.56 -18.21
CA THR A 256 57.56 31.15 -16.85
C THR A 256 57.84 32.33 -15.90
N PRO A 257 57.96 32.10 -14.55
CA PRO A 257 57.74 33.05 -13.46
C PRO A 257 58.98 33.82 -12.98
N PRO A 258 58.90 34.70 -11.95
CA PRO A 258 59.45 34.30 -10.67
C PRO A 258 58.83 34.86 -9.36
N ALA A 259 59.19 34.16 -8.34
CA ALA A 259 59.15 34.31 -6.89
C ALA A 259 59.09 35.71 -6.25
N ASP A 260 58.41 35.88 -5.16
CA ASP A 260 58.98 36.05 -3.78
C ASP A 260 57.97 36.48 -2.71
N SER A 261 58.00 35.76 -1.62
CA SER A 261 58.04 36.12 -0.21
C SER A 261 57.10 37.19 0.38
N LYS A 262 56.32 36.77 1.37
CA LYS A 262 56.41 37.15 2.81
C LYS A 262 55.08 37.09 3.54
N SER A 263 54.94 36.14 4.40
CA SER A 263 54.18 36.30 5.69
C SER A 263 54.99 37.20 6.64
N PRO A 264 54.52 37.70 7.78
CA PRO A 264 53.60 37.11 8.75
C PRO A 264 52.79 38.12 9.65
N LYS A 265 52.11 37.49 10.65
CA LYS A 265 51.76 37.95 12.02
C LYS A 265 50.31 38.30 12.28
N HIS A 266 49.71 37.42 13.05
CA HIS A 266 49.35 37.54 14.50
C HIS A 266 48.58 38.81 14.91
N ASN A 267 47.39 38.61 15.45
CA ASN A 267 47.13 38.93 16.83
C ASN A 267 45.81 38.34 17.38
N THR A 268 45.95 37.81 18.49
CA THR A 268 45.17 37.28 19.59
C THR A 268 44.20 38.30 20.22
N GLY A 269 43.16 37.76 20.88
CA GLY A 269 42.36 38.40 21.90
C GLY A 269 40.95 37.82 21.90
N SER A 270 40.57 36.87 22.59
CA SER A 270 40.42 36.56 24.04
C SER A 270 39.43 37.45 24.74
N THR A 271 38.60 36.79 25.50
CA THR A 271 37.78 37.14 26.67
C THR A 271 36.28 37.19 26.35
N ASP A 272 35.49 36.40 26.92
CA ASP A 272 35.23 35.87 28.27
C ASP A 272 33.88 36.39 28.79
N SER A 273 33.17 35.48 29.37
CA SER A 273 32.34 35.62 30.58
C SER A 273 30.84 35.90 30.44
N THR A 274 30.13 34.88 30.89
CA THR A 274 29.25 34.80 32.09
C THR A 274 27.85 35.33 31.89
N ASP A 275 26.89 34.61 32.23
CA ASP A 275 26.38 33.90 33.40
C ASP A 275 24.96 34.38 33.75
N SER A 276 24.20 33.45 34.25
CA SER A 276 23.16 33.60 35.27
C SER A 276 21.70 33.73 34.81
N THR A 277 20.97 32.63 35.02
CA THR A 277 19.97 32.44 36.13
C THR A 277 18.74 33.36 36.03
N ASP A 278 17.62 32.93 36.26
CA ASP A 278 16.91 32.13 37.25
C ASP A 278 15.40 32.39 37.14
N SER A 279 14.63 31.38 37.44
CA SER A 279 13.50 31.30 38.33
C SER A 279 12.13 31.88 38.04
N THR A 280 11.23 30.93 38.22
CA THR A 280 10.02 30.95 39.08
C THR A 280 8.81 31.71 38.57
N ASP A 281 7.73 31.05 38.53
CA ASP A 281 6.74 30.45 39.43
C ASP A 281 5.36 31.12 39.36
N HIS A 282 4.41 30.35 39.67
CA HIS A 282 3.04 30.64 40.15
C HIS A 282 1.91 30.86 39.10
N ALA A 283 1.01 29.99 39.08
CA ALA A 283 -0.07 29.58 40.01
C ALA A 283 -1.42 30.10 39.58
N ASP A 284 -2.33 29.11 39.38
CA ASP A 284 -3.61 28.98 40.06
C ASP A 284 -4.75 30.00 39.79
N SER A 285 -5.86 29.48 39.36
CA SER A 285 -7.20 29.76 39.93
C SER A 285 -8.32 29.17 39.04
N THR A 286 -8.91 28.08 39.43
CA THR A 286 -10.28 27.91 39.97
C THR A 286 -11.45 28.75 39.40
N GLY A 287 -12.52 28.05 39.07
CA GLY A 287 -13.85 28.60 38.95
C GLY A 287 -14.77 27.70 38.11
N THR A 288 -15.37 26.77 38.60
CA THR A 288 -16.65 26.33 39.17
C THR A 288 -17.86 27.06 38.65
N THR A 289 -18.92 26.23 38.45
CA THR A 289 -20.39 26.38 38.32
C THR A 289 -20.87 26.18 36.92
N GLY A 290 -21.77 25.24 36.59
CA GLY A 290 -22.92 24.73 37.31
C GLY A 290 -24.13 24.89 36.42
N ASN A 291 -24.91 23.87 36.33
CA ASN A 291 -26.37 23.78 36.14
C ASN A 291 -26.80 23.07 34.86
N GLU A 292 -27.32 21.92 35.03
CA GLU A 292 -28.71 21.40 35.23
C GLU A 292 -29.56 21.26 33.99
N SER A 293 -29.91 20.00 33.81
CA SER A 293 -31.27 19.47 33.51
C SER A 293 -31.96 19.81 32.18
N THR A 294 -32.22 18.82 31.37
CA THR A 294 -33.59 18.32 31.23
C THR A 294 -33.65 16.95 30.55
N LYS A 295 -34.31 16.04 31.22
CA LYS A 295 -34.84 14.75 30.74
C LYS A 295 -35.73 14.93 29.52
N ARG A 296 -35.65 14.04 28.56
CA ARG A 296 -36.83 13.44 27.93
C ARG A 296 -36.54 12.03 27.44
N ASP A 297 -37.21 11.12 28.06
CA ASP A 297 -37.53 9.76 27.66
C ASP A 297 -38.14 9.67 26.25
N LYS A 298 -37.80 8.64 25.53
CA LYS A 298 -38.63 7.68 24.78
C LYS A 298 -37.70 6.74 24.05
N GLN A 299 -37.48 5.57 24.49
CA GLN A 299 -38.20 4.30 24.39
C GLN A 299 -38.30 3.75 22.96
N GLN A 300 -37.73 2.55 22.83
CA GLN A 300 -38.00 1.42 21.92
C GLN A 300 -37.33 1.51 20.53
N GLY A 301 -36.67 0.46 20.08
CA GLY A 301 -36.69 -0.96 20.43
C GLY A 301 -35.51 -1.70 19.82
N PRO A 302 -35.31 -2.89 20.31
CA PRO A 302 -34.15 -3.71 20.01
C PRO A 302 -34.40 -4.65 18.82
N ASP A 303 -33.37 -5.42 18.53
CA ASP A 303 -33.40 -6.66 17.77
C ASP A 303 -33.31 -6.54 16.27
N ASP A 304 -32.04 -6.67 15.80
CA ASP A 304 -31.74 -7.38 14.56
C ASP A 304 -30.23 -7.70 14.40
N GLU A 305 -29.40 -7.62 15.47
CA GLU A 305 -27.95 -7.90 15.37
C GLU A 305 -27.53 -9.35 15.61
N GLU A 306 -28.38 -10.21 16.15
CA GLU A 306 -28.02 -11.59 16.49
C GLU A 306 -27.93 -12.58 15.30
N GLY A 307 -28.52 -12.25 14.18
CA GLY A 307 -28.61 -13.16 13.04
C GLY A 307 -27.37 -13.30 12.14
N ALA A 308 -26.37 -12.42 12.29
CA ALA A 308 -25.19 -12.45 11.41
C ALA A 308 -23.97 -13.12 12.05
N ALA A 309 -23.96 -13.28 13.37
CA ALA A 309 -22.87 -13.93 14.08
C ALA A 309 -22.93 -15.47 13.94
N ASP A 310 -24.12 -16.03 13.76
CA ASP A 310 -24.37 -17.47 13.77
C ASP A 310 -23.98 -18.17 12.46
N ALA A 311 -23.95 -17.43 11.33
CA ALA A 311 -23.64 -18.00 10.03
C ALA A 311 -22.14 -18.34 9.82
N LEU A 312 -21.26 -17.67 10.56
CA LEU A 312 -19.80 -17.92 10.47
C LEU A 312 -19.30 -18.87 11.60
N ALA A 313 -20.08 -19.01 12.68
CA ALA A 313 -19.75 -19.95 13.77
C ALA A 313 -19.97 -21.43 13.41
N GLU A 314 -20.82 -21.73 12.44
CA GLU A 314 -21.13 -23.09 11.98
C GLU A 314 -20.08 -23.68 11.02
N ALA A 315 -19.20 -22.84 10.43
CA ALA A 315 -18.16 -23.29 9.51
C ALA A 315 -16.97 -24.01 10.20
N GLY A 316 -16.87 -23.95 11.51
CA GLY A 316 -15.83 -24.63 12.31
C GLY A 316 -16.29 -25.94 12.97
N ARG A 317 -17.40 -26.53 12.57
CA ARG A 317 -17.97 -27.75 13.17
C ARG A 317 -18.31 -28.85 12.19
N ALA A 318 -17.75 -28.84 10.97
CA ALA A 318 -17.91 -29.98 10.05
C ALA A 318 -16.57 -30.48 9.55
#